data_ff1c802b66de69256476361d4b7af233
#
_entry.id   ff1c802b66de69256476361d4b7af233
#
_cell.length_a   1.000
_cell.length_b   1.000
_cell.length_c   1.000
_cell.angle_alpha   90.00
_cell.angle_beta   90.00
_cell.angle_gamma   90.00
#
_symmetry.space_group_name_H-M   'P 1'
#
loop_
_entity.id
_entity.type
_entity.pdbx_description
1 polymer ?
#
loop_
_entity_poly.entity_id
_entity_poly.type
_entity_poly.pdbx_seq_one_letter_code
_entity_poly.pdbx_strand_id
1 'polypeptide(L)'
;ADDAVELRKVSSSKIMGMAPENIRHFIELRGIGIINVARLFGIGAVKNSVEVEMVIELEAWDRTKNYDRTGLESNTYDILGVKVPSMLIPVMPGRNLAVILETAAINNRQKEMGYNAAQELLNRLGLQNDVSGF
;
A
#
# COMPACT_ATOMS: atom_id res chain seq x y z
N ALA A 1 8.54 10.15 2.13
CA ALA A 1 7.84 11.42 1.83
C ALA A 1 6.58 11.49 2.67
N ASP A 2 6.20 12.67 3.08
CA ASP A 2 5.00 12.85 3.89
C ASP A 2 3.82 13.22 2.97
N ASP A 3 3.75 14.46 2.56
CA ASP A 3 2.57 15.03 1.93
C ASP A 3 2.59 14.94 0.40
N ALA A 4 3.76 14.85 -0.18
CA ALA A 4 3.95 14.81 -1.61
C ALA A 4 5.05 13.83 -1.99
N VAL A 5 4.83 13.10 -3.07
CA VAL A 5 5.79 12.16 -3.63
C VAL A 5 5.96 12.48 -5.11
N GLU A 6 7.19 12.65 -5.54
CA GLU A 6 7.49 12.73 -6.97
C GLU A 6 7.59 11.32 -7.55
N LEU A 7 6.89 11.09 -8.66
CA LEU A 7 6.83 9.80 -9.31
C LEU A 7 7.50 9.86 -10.67
N ARG A 8 8.32 8.85 -10.96
CA ARG A 8 9.02 8.73 -12.25
C ARG A 8 8.84 7.32 -12.80
N LYS A 9 8.46 7.23 -14.06
CA LYS A 9 8.45 5.98 -14.81
C LYS A 9 9.88 5.65 -15.25
N VAL A 10 10.40 4.52 -14.79
CA VAL A 10 11.76 4.07 -15.13
C VAL A 10 11.78 2.90 -16.09
N SER A 11 10.66 2.22 -16.27
CA SER A 11 10.48 1.18 -17.28
C SER A 11 9.00 0.99 -17.58
N SER A 12 8.65 0.07 -18.47
CA SER A 12 7.25 -0.24 -18.79
C SER A 12 6.47 -0.78 -17.60
N SER A 13 7.14 -1.25 -16.55
CA SER A 13 6.53 -1.91 -15.40
C SER A 13 6.91 -1.32 -14.05
N LYS A 14 7.78 -0.29 -14.02
CA LYS A 14 8.30 0.25 -12.76
C LYS A 14 8.11 1.75 -12.64
N ILE A 15 7.59 2.15 -11.48
CA ILE A 15 7.50 3.54 -11.04
C ILE A 15 8.38 3.71 -9.80
N MET A 16 9.23 4.73 -9.84
CA MET A 16 10.04 5.12 -8.68
C MET A 16 9.42 6.34 -8.02
N GLY A 17 9.39 6.32 -6.68
CA GLY A 17 8.92 7.43 -5.87
C GLY A 17 10.05 8.04 -5.07
N MET A 18 10.01 9.34 -4.88
CA MET A 18 10.98 10.08 -4.08
C MET A 18 10.34 11.28 -3.41
N ALA A 19 10.86 11.68 -2.27
CA ALA A 19 10.43 12.91 -1.63
C ALA A 19 10.95 14.11 -2.41
N PRO A 20 10.14 15.17 -2.59
CA PRO A 20 10.62 16.44 -3.10
C PRO A 20 11.80 16.95 -2.28
N GLU A 21 12.77 17.57 -2.92
CA GLU A 21 14.03 17.97 -2.28
C GLU A 21 13.81 18.90 -1.08
N ASN A 22 12.85 19.83 -1.18
CA ASN A 22 12.60 20.83 -0.16
C ASN A 22 11.95 20.28 1.12
N ILE A 23 11.35 19.08 1.07
CA ILE A 23 10.73 18.43 2.24
C ILE A 23 11.39 17.08 2.57
N ARG A 24 12.48 16.76 1.90
CA ARG A 24 13.16 15.47 2.09
C ARG A 24 13.61 15.29 3.53
N HIS A 25 13.33 14.11 4.09
CA HIS A 25 13.60 13.69 5.46
C HIS A 25 12.67 14.29 6.52
N PHE A 26 11.81 15.22 6.16
CA PHE A 26 10.87 15.83 7.12
C PHE A 26 9.51 15.13 7.05
N ILE A 27 8.94 14.88 8.21
CA ILE A 27 7.55 14.43 8.36
C ILE A 27 6.87 15.19 9.48
N GLU A 28 5.56 15.35 9.37
CA GLU A 28 4.73 15.94 10.41
C GLU A 28 4.04 14.84 11.21
N LEU A 29 4.23 14.84 12.52
CA LEU A 29 3.56 13.94 13.44
C LEU A 29 2.62 14.74 14.33
N ARG A 30 1.34 14.43 14.25
CA ARG A 30 0.33 15.11 15.07
C ARG A 30 0.65 14.95 16.57
N GLY A 31 0.65 16.06 17.29
CA GLY A 31 0.98 16.10 18.71
C GLY A 31 2.48 16.25 19.02
N ILE A 32 3.34 16.02 18.04
CA ILE A 32 4.79 16.19 18.18
C ILE A 32 5.29 17.37 17.34
N GLY A 33 4.85 17.46 16.09
CA GLY A 33 5.28 18.48 15.15
C GLY A 33 6.11 17.91 14.01
N ILE A 34 6.89 18.79 13.39
CA ILE A 34 7.76 18.41 12.28
C ILE A 34 9.06 17.85 12.83
N ILE A 35 9.43 16.67 12.36
CA ILE A 35 10.70 16.02 12.73
C ILE A 35 11.53 15.76 11.47
N ASN A 36 12.85 15.66 11.68
CA ASN A 36 13.80 15.19 10.66
C ASN A 36 14.14 13.74 10.94
N VAL A 37 13.63 12.83 10.13
CA VAL A 37 13.77 11.39 10.32
C VAL A 37 15.23 10.95 10.26
N ALA A 38 16.01 11.51 9.34
CA ALA A 38 17.42 11.16 9.21
C ALA A 38 18.22 11.56 10.46
N ARG A 39 17.88 12.69 11.08
CA ARG A 39 18.54 13.16 12.28
C ARG A 39 18.18 12.35 13.52
N LEU A 40 16.92 11.95 13.64
CA LEU A 40 16.45 11.19 14.81
C LEU A 40 16.82 9.72 14.74
N PHE A 41 16.76 9.12 13.55
CA PHE A 41 16.88 7.68 13.38
C PHE A 41 18.08 7.25 12.53
N GLY A 42 18.86 8.20 12.04
CA GLY A 42 20.03 7.95 11.20
C GLY A 42 19.73 7.91 9.73
N ILE A 43 20.75 8.06 8.91
CA ILE A 43 20.62 8.10 7.44
C ILE A 43 20.13 6.76 6.86
N GLY A 44 20.34 5.67 7.56
CA GLY A 44 19.83 4.35 7.16
C GLY A 44 18.31 4.21 7.25
N ALA A 45 17.63 5.13 7.94
CA ALA A 45 16.18 5.13 8.06
C ALA A 45 15.47 5.80 6.86
N VAL A 46 16.20 6.39 5.94
CA VAL A 46 15.68 7.10 4.78
C VAL A 46 16.25 6.55 3.49
N LYS A 47 15.47 6.64 2.42
CA LYS A 47 15.90 6.31 1.06
C LYS A 47 15.66 7.50 0.14
N ASN A 48 16.57 7.73 -0.79
CA ASN A 48 16.39 8.81 -1.78
C ASN A 48 15.27 8.49 -2.77
N SER A 49 15.16 7.23 -3.15
CA SER A 49 14.07 6.75 -4.00
C SER A 49 13.73 5.31 -3.68
N VAL A 50 12.52 4.91 -3.97
CA VAL A 50 12.04 3.55 -3.76
C VAL A 50 11.02 3.21 -4.84
N GLU A 51 10.98 1.95 -5.26
CA GLU A 51 9.95 1.49 -6.19
C GLU A 51 8.57 1.55 -5.52
N VAL A 52 7.60 2.08 -6.26
CA VAL A 52 6.20 2.04 -5.83
C VAL A 52 5.66 0.65 -6.12
N GLU A 53 5.43 -0.13 -5.09
CA GLU A 53 4.97 -1.51 -5.21
C GLU A 53 3.45 -1.63 -5.10
N MET A 54 2.79 -0.64 -4.48
CA MET A 54 1.38 -0.72 -4.17
C MET A 54 0.81 0.67 -3.90
N VAL A 55 -0.44 0.86 -4.27
CA VAL A 55 -1.22 2.04 -3.94
C VAL A 55 -2.33 1.65 -2.98
N ILE A 56 -2.41 2.33 -1.86
CA ILE A 56 -3.50 2.15 -0.90
C ILE A 56 -4.31 3.42 -0.85
N GLU A 57 -5.59 3.32 -1.18
CA GLU A 57 -6.54 4.40 -1.02
C GLU A 57 -7.24 4.26 0.33
N LEU A 58 -7.27 5.34 1.08
CA LEU A 58 -7.94 5.38 2.37
C LEU A 58 -9.26 6.13 2.23
N GLU A 59 -10.30 5.57 2.78
CA GLU A 59 -11.64 6.14 2.71
C GLU A 59 -12.33 5.98 4.06
N ALA A 60 -13.11 6.98 4.47
CA ALA A 60 -13.96 6.83 5.64
C ALA A 60 -14.95 5.69 5.43
N TRP A 61 -15.21 4.90 6.46
CA TRP A 61 -16.14 3.77 6.37
C TRP A 61 -17.50 4.22 5.85
N ASP A 62 -17.97 3.56 4.79
CA ASP A 62 -19.28 3.80 4.19
C ASP A 62 -20.12 2.52 4.27
N ARG A 63 -21.21 2.57 5.03
CA ARG A 63 -22.10 1.43 5.25
C ARG A 63 -22.80 0.96 3.97
N THR A 64 -22.88 1.81 2.96
CA THR A 64 -23.55 1.49 1.69
C THR A 64 -22.65 0.75 0.72
N LYS A 65 -21.34 0.70 1.00
CA LYS A 65 -20.36 0.03 0.15
C LYS A 65 -20.04 -1.38 0.63
N ASN A 66 -19.81 -2.25 -0.34
CA ASN A 66 -19.26 -3.57 -0.10
C ASN A 66 -17.75 -3.50 -0.30
N TYR A 67 -17.01 -3.79 0.78
CA TYR A 67 -15.55 -3.86 0.71
C TYR A 67 -15.09 -5.29 0.47
N ASP A 68 -14.00 -5.44 -0.28
CA ASP A 68 -13.38 -6.75 -0.49
C ASP A 68 -12.92 -7.33 0.86
N ARG A 69 -13.44 -8.50 1.20
CA ARG A 69 -13.16 -9.18 2.46
C ARG A 69 -12.13 -10.28 2.32
N THR A 70 -11.91 -10.75 1.11
CA THR A 70 -11.09 -11.94 0.84
C THR A 70 -9.73 -11.59 0.25
N GLY A 71 -9.60 -10.42 -0.37
CA GLY A 71 -8.39 -10.06 -1.10
C GLY A 71 -8.23 -10.79 -2.43
N LEU A 72 -9.30 -11.40 -2.94
CA LEU A 72 -9.28 -12.07 -4.23
C LEU A 72 -9.43 -11.12 -5.40
N GLU A 73 -10.02 -9.94 -5.18
CA GLU A 73 -10.12 -8.92 -6.20
C GLU A 73 -8.73 -8.34 -6.51
N SER A 74 -8.41 -8.26 -7.78
CA SER A 74 -7.17 -7.67 -8.25
C SER A 74 -7.47 -6.30 -8.84
N ASN A 75 -7.18 -5.25 -8.07
CA ASN A 75 -7.33 -3.88 -8.52
C ASN A 75 -5.97 -3.29 -8.85
N THR A 76 -5.96 -2.37 -9.80
CA THR A 76 -4.77 -1.63 -10.18
C THR A 76 -5.05 -0.14 -10.23
N TYR A 77 -4.00 0.64 -10.04
CA TYR A 77 -4.01 2.08 -10.18
C TYR A 77 -3.02 2.46 -11.27
N ASP A 78 -3.46 3.26 -12.25
CA ASP A 78 -2.59 3.67 -13.35
C ASP A 78 -1.74 4.87 -12.92
N ILE A 79 -0.42 4.71 -13.01
CA ILE A 79 0.53 5.80 -12.78
C ILE A 79 1.41 5.90 -14.02
N LEU A 80 1.28 6.99 -14.75
CA LEU A 80 2.08 7.25 -15.96
C LEU A 80 2.04 6.09 -16.96
N GLY A 81 0.89 5.42 -17.07
CA GLY A 81 0.70 4.27 -17.96
C GLY A 81 1.17 2.94 -17.40
N VAL A 82 1.65 2.90 -16.16
CA VAL A 82 2.02 1.67 -15.46
C VAL A 82 0.92 1.28 -14.49
N LYS A 83 0.47 0.04 -14.56
CA LYS A 83 -0.54 -0.49 -13.63
C LYS A 83 0.14 -1.00 -12.37
N VAL A 84 -0.18 -0.38 -11.25
CA VAL A 84 0.36 -0.72 -9.93
C VAL A 84 -0.75 -1.38 -9.12
N PRO A 85 -0.48 -2.48 -8.40
CA PRO A 85 -1.48 -3.07 -7.51
C PRO A 85 -2.06 -2.04 -6.56
N SER A 86 -3.36 -2.08 -6.37
CA SER A 86 -4.05 -1.13 -5.49
C SER A 86 -5.09 -1.80 -4.63
N MET A 87 -5.39 -1.19 -3.49
CA MET A 87 -6.50 -1.59 -2.65
C MET A 87 -7.13 -0.37 -1.98
N LEU A 88 -8.41 -0.51 -1.65
CA LEU A 88 -9.16 0.47 -0.88
C LEU A 88 -9.31 -0.05 0.54
N ILE A 89 -8.84 0.73 1.52
CA ILE A 89 -8.97 0.38 2.93
C ILE A 89 -9.90 1.38 3.62
N PRO A 90 -11.04 0.91 4.15
CA PRO A 90 -11.92 1.76 4.92
C PRO A 90 -11.29 2.08 6.28
N VAL A 91 -11.35 3.34 6.67
CA VAL A 91 -10.82 3.84 7.94
C VAL A 91 -11.96 4.00 8.94
N MET A 92 -11.80 3.39 10.10
CA MET A 92 -12.74 3.49 11.21
C MET A 92 -12.01 3.86 12.50
N PRO A 93 -12.67 4.61 13.41
CA PRO A 93 -12.12 4.81 14.76
C PRO A 93 -11.88 3.46 15.45
N GLY A 94 -10.80 3.37 16.22
CA GLY A 94 -10.45 2.18 16.99
C GLY A 94 -9.65 1.12 16.25
N ARG A 95 -9.41 1.27 14.96
CA ARG A 95 -8.52 0.38 14.20
C ARG A 95 -7.09 0.90 14.22
N ASN A 96 -6.13 -0.01 14.38
CA ASN A 96 -4.72 0.32 14.22
C ASN A 96 -4.35 0.33 12.73
N LEU A 97 -4.41 1.50 12.12
CA LEU A 97 -4.16 1.66 10.69
C LEU A 97 -2.73 1.27 10.32
N ALA A 98 -1.75 1.56 11.18
CA ALA A 98 -0.35 1.21 10.89
C ALA A 98 -0.15 -0.29 10.71
N VAL A 99 -0.75 -1.10 11.58
CA VAL A 99 -0.69 -2.57 11.46
C VAL A 99 -1.40 -3.05 10.20
N ILE A 100 -2.54 -2.47 9.87
CA ILE A 100 -3.29 -2.82 8.66
C ILE A 100 -2.45 -2.53 7.41
N LEU A 101 -1.84 -1.36 7.32
CA LEU A 101 -1.00 -0.97 6.17
C LEU A 101 0.23 -1.86 6.05
N GLU A 102 0.90 -2.15 7.15
CA GLU A 102 2.06 -3.04 7.17
C GLU A 102 1.69 -4.44 6.70
N THR A 103 0.61 -4.99 7.22
CA THR A 103 0.12 -6.32 6.83
C THR A 103 -0.27 -6.35 5.36
N ALA A 104 -0.94 -5.32 4.86
CA ALA A 104 -1.30 -5.21 3.46
C ALA A 104 -0.06 -5.20 2.55
N ALA A 105 0.99 -4.47 2.94
CA ALA A 105 2.23 -4.41 2.17
C ALA A 105 2.95 -5.77 2.15
N ILE A 106 3.02 -6.45 3.29
CA ILE A 106 3.63 -7.78 3.39
C ILE A 106 2.85 -8.80 2.57
N ASN A 107 1.52 -8.79 2.66
CA ASN A 107 0.66 -9.70 1.90
C ASN A 107 0.78 -9.46 0.39
N ASN A 108 0.87 -8.19 -0.04
CA ASN A 108 1.08 -7.87 -1.45
C ASN A 108 2.41 -8.46 -1.96
N ARG A 109 3.46 -8.37 -1.16
CA ARG A 109 4.75 -8.96 -1.52
C ARG A 109 4.66 -10.47 -1.66
N GLN A 110 3.90 -11.15 -0.80
CA GLN A 110 3.65 -12.58 -0.91
C GLN A 110 2.92 -12.93 -2.21
N LYS A 111 1.92 -12.13 -2.59
CA LYS A 111 1.20 -12.30 -3.86
C LYS A 111 2.12 -12.16 -5.07
N GLU A 112 3.03 -11.20 -5.05
CA GLU A 112 4.03 -11.01 -6.11
C GLU A 112 4.97 -12.20 -6.25
N MET A 113 5.24 -12.90 -5.14
CA MET A 113 6.03 -14.13 -5.13
C MET A 113 5.20 -15.39 -5.47
N GLY A 114 3.94 -15.23 -5.81
CA GLY A 114 3.06 -16.31 -6.23
C GLY A 114 2.20 -16.93 -5.14
N TYR A 115 2.28 -16.45 -3.90
CA TYR A 115 1.45 -16.95 -2.81
C TYR A 115 0.22 -16.08 -2.60
N ASN A 116 -0.94 -16.70 -2.53
CA ASN A 116 -2.20 -16.03 -2.22
C ASN A 116 -2.94 -16.82 -1.14
N ALA A 117 -3.03 -16.23 0.06
CA ALA A 117 -3.64 -16.88 1.21
C ALA A 117 -5.12 -17.21 0.99
N ALA A 118 -5.87 -16.29 0.36
CA ALA A 118 -7.27 -16.52 0.06
C ALA A 118 -7.45 -17.70 -0.89
N GLN A 119 -6.57 -17.82 -1.89
CA GLN A 119 -6.60 -18.93 -2.84
C GLN A 119 -6.26 -20.25 -2.15
N GLU A 120 -5.27 -20.26 -1.27
CA GLU A 120 -4.94 -21.45 -0.49
C GLU A 120 -6.12 -21.92 0.37
N LEU A 121 -6.80 -21.00 1.03
CA LEU A 121 -7.98 -21.31 1.81
C LEU A 121 -9.10 -21.91 0.97
N LEU A 122 -9.37 -21.31 -0.20
CA LEU A 122 -10.35 -21.86 -1.14
C LEU A 122 -10.00 -23.29 -1.55
N ASN A 123 -8.75 -23.56 -1.86
CA ASN A 123 -8.29 -24.88 -2.24
C ASN A 123 -8.48 -25.91 -1.10
N ARG A 124 -8.18 -25.51 0.13
CA ARG A 124 -8.41 -26.37 1.32
C ARG A 124 -9.86 -26.68 1.58
N LEU A 125 -10.74 -25.73 1.26
CA LEU A 125 -12.18 -25.92 1.42
C LEU A 125 -12.81 -26.69 0.24
N GLY A 126 -12.02 -27.10 -0.75
CA GLY A 126 -12.51 -27.76 -1.94
C GLY A 126 -13.24 -26.81 -2.90
N LEU A 127 -13.19 -25.52 -2.66
CA LEU A 127 -13.77 -24.52 -3.55
C LEU A 127 -12.73 -24.17 -4.61
N GLN A 128 -13.09 -24.33 -5.86
CA GLN A 128 -12.19 -23.98 -6.96
C GLN A 128 -12.08 -22.48 -7.13
N ASN A 129 -11.24 -22.02 -8.08
CA ASN A 129 -11.01 -20.61 -8.41
C ASN A 129 -12.27 -19.89 -8.88
N ASP A 130 -13.39 -20.16 -8.31
CA ASP A 130 -14.62 -19.49 -8.65
C ASP A 130 -14.83 -18.30 -7.72
N VAL A 131 -14.21 -17.19 -8.11
CA VAL A 131 -14.34 -15.91 -7.38
C VAL A 131 -15.80 -15.46 -7.34
N SER A 132 -16.60 -15.83 -8.34
CA SER A 132 -18.00 -15.47 -8.40
C SER A 132 -18.87 -16.19 -7.36
N GLY A 133 -18.38 -17.30 -6.80
CA GLY A 133 -19.04 -18.03 -5.72
C GLY A 133 -18.81 -17.44 -4.33
N PHE A 134 -18.06 -16.38 -4.27
CA PHE A 134 -17.72 -15.67 -3.06
C PHE A 134 -18.43 -14.33 -2.98
#